data_75f07ff51547dac38d644ac1a40c079f
#
_entry.id   75f07ff51547dac38d644ac1a40c079f
#
_cell.length_a   1.000
_cell.length_b   1.000
_cell.length_c   1.000
_cell.angle_alpha   90.00
_cell.angle_beta   90.00
_cell.angle_gamma   90.00
#
_symmetry.space_group_name_H-M   'P 1'
#
loop_
_entity.id
_entity.type
_entity.pdbx_description
1 polymer ?
#
loop_
_entity_poly.entity_id
_entity_poly.type
_entity_poly.pdbx_seq_one_letter_code
_entity_poly.pdbx_strand_id
1 'polypeptide(L)'
;MKEIIFPILLGIVGTISIIVFAYESTDYKGYDDVHTCFGECYEKYVIKYGTLIEQLEAKKVAMQSETPADKGAKIYVNCNMCHGIKGEGGIGPKLVGSTSIVNMLMQYKNKETRGEQSALMWGQAANLSTEDMKDLQAYINTFN
;
A
#
# COMPACT_ATOMS: atom_id res chain seq x y z
N MET A 1 -15.10 -6.17 63.94
CA MET A 1 -15.20 -6.98 62.68
C MET A 1 -15.95 -6.27 61.56
N LYS A 2 -16.95 -5.46 61.83
CA LYS A 2 -17.70 -4.71 60.75
C LYS A 2 -16.86 -3.64 60.06
N GLU A 3 -15.91 -3.02 60.76
CA GLU A 3 -15.12 -1.91 60.22
C GLU A 3 -14.04 -2.32 59.21
N ILE A 4 -13.68 -3.59 59.16
CA ILE A 4 -12.68 -4.11 58.22
C ILE A 4 -13.34 -4.71 56.98
N ILE A 5 -14.57 -5.18 57.09
CA ILE A 5 -15.29 -5.83 56.00
C ILE A 5 -15.69 -4.83 54.92
N PHE A 6 -16.09 -3.61 55.31
CA PHE A 6 -16.54 -2.57 54.39
C PHE A 6 -15.46 -2.10 53.37
N PRO A 7 -14.23 -1.77 53.82
CA PRO A 7 -13.17 -1.38 52.85
C PRO A 7 -12.71 -2.54 51.98
N ILE A 8 -12.76 -3.79 52.46
CA ILE A 8 -12.41 -4.97 51.68
C ILE A 8 -13.46 -5.18 50.54
N LEU A 9 -14.75 -5.07 50.87
CA LEU A 9 -15.83 -5.16 49.86
C LEU A 9 -15.74 -4.05 48.82
N LEU A 10 -15.44 -2.81 49.22
CA LEU A 10 -15.26 -1.68 48.31
C LEU A 10 -14.05 -1.89 47.36
N GLY A 11 -12.96 -2.47 47.89
CA GLY A 11 -11.78 -2.84 47.09
C GLY A 11 -12.10 -3.90 46.05
N ILE A 12 -12.84 -4.95 46.42
CA ILE A 12 -13.24 -6.04 45.52
C ILE A 12 -14.18 -5.51 44.42
N VAL A 13 -15.17 -4.70 44.75
CA VAL A 13 -16.08 -4.08 43.79
C VAL A 13 -15.31 -3.17 42.83
N GLY A 14 -14.39 -2.37 43.34
CA GLY A 14 -13.53 -1.49 42.51
C GLY A 14 -12.66 -2.27 41.53
N THR A 15 -12.02 -3.37 41.99
CA THR A 15 -11.19 -4.18 41.08
C THR A 15 -12.01 -4.92 40.03
N ILE A 16 -13.19 -5.44 40.38
CA ILE A 16 -14.10 -6.07 39.43
C ILE A 16 -14.57 -5.06 38.39
N SER A 17 -14.93 -3.83 38.80
CA SER A 17 -15.34 -2.76 37.86
C SER A 17 -14.23 -2.38 36.89
N ILE A 18 -12.98 -2.31 37.34
CA ILE A 18 -11.83 -2.03 36.49
C ILE A 18 -11.60 -3.16 35.49
N ILE A 19 -11.73 -4.41 35.94
CA ILE A 19 -11.55 -5.59 35.06
C ILE A 19 -12.67 -5.63 34.01
N VAL A 20 -13.92 -5.40 34.38
CA VAL A 20 -15.05 -5.36 33.45
C VAL A 20 -14.90 -4.21 32.45
N PHE A 21 -14.54 -3.01 32.94
CA PHE A 21 -14.29 -1.85 32.07
C PHE A 21 -13.12 -2.09 31.12
N ALA A 22 -12.02 -2.68 31.60
CA ALA A 22 -10.89 -3.07 30.75
C ALA A 22 -11.30 -4.13 29.73
N TYR A 23 -12.14 -5.10 30.10
CA TYR A 23 -12.64 -6.13 29.20
C TYR A 23 -13.58 -5.56 28.12
N GLU A 24 -14.47 -4.62 28.47
CA GLU A 24 -15.35 -3.97 27.50
C GLU A 24 -14.63 -2.89 26.64
N SER A 25 -13.59 -2.25 27.20
CA SER A 25 -12.81 -1.26 26.44
C SER A 25 -11.76 -1.89 25.52
N THR A 26 -11.45 -3.17 25.69
CA THR A 26 -10.68 -3.96 24.73
C THR A 26 -11.58 -4.53 23.62
N ASP A 27 -12.46 -3.71 23.07
CA ASP A 27 -12.89 -3.89 21.68
C ASP A 27 -11.66 -3.57 20.81
N TYR A 28 -10.77 -4.55 20.77
CA TYR A 28 -9.49 -4.49 20.07
C TYR A 28 -9.75 -4.54 18.56
N LYS A 29 -10.31 -3.43 18.06
CA LYS A 29 -10.53 -3.14 16.64
C LYS A 29 -9.21 -2.77 15.96
N GLY A 30 -8.18 -3.60 16.10
CA GLY A 30 -6.92 -3.15 15.56
C GLY A 30 -5.87 -4.22 15.27
N TYR A 31 -6.17 -5.48 15.53
CA TYR A 31 -5.32 -6.58 15.06
C TYR A 31 -6.09 -7.37 14.03
N ASP A 32 -5.50 -7.55 12.86
CA ASP A 32 -6.11 -8.33 11.78
C ASP A 32 -6.79 -9.56 12.32
N ASP A 33 -8.13 -9.61 12.26
CA ASP A 33 -8.98 -10.67 12.78
C ASP A 33 -8.56 -12.08 12.32
N VAL A 34 -7.68 -12.14 11.31
CA VAL A 34 -7.18 -13.35 10.68
C VAL A 34 -6.20 -14.12 11.57
N HIS A 35 -5.37 -13.43 12.38
CA HIS A 35 -4.32 -14.09 13.17
C HIS A 35 -4.79 -14.62 14.52
N THR A 36 -5.94 -14.15 15.01
CA THR A 36 -6.49 -14.53 16.32
C THR A 36 -7.83 -15.26 16.21
N CYS A 37 -8.33 -15.45 14.98
CA CYS A 37 -9.62 -16.03 14.71
C CYS A 37 -9.52 -17.55 14.58
N PHE A 38 -10.03 -18.31 15.57
CA PHE A 38 -10.09 -19.77 15.58
C PHE A 38 -11.53 -20.27 15.70
N GLY A 39 -11.79 -21.52 15.27
CA GLY A 39 -13.08 -22.16 15.38
C GLY A 39 -14.16 -21.48 14.55
N GLU A 40 -15.31 -21.18 15.13
CA GLU A 40 -16.48 -20.60 14.45
C GLU A 40 -16.19 -19.25 13.77
N CYS A 41 -15.30 -18.45 14.35
CA CYS A 41 -14.86 -17.19 13.73
C CYS A 41 -14.11 -17.44 12.41
N TYR A 42 -13.20 -18.40 12.41
CA TYR A 42 -12.43 -18.76 11.21
C TYR A 42 -13.34 -19.36 10.12
N GLU A 43 -14.32 -20.19 10.50
CA GLU A 43 -15.30 -20.74 9.54
C GLU A 43 -16.11 -19.62 8.88
N LYS A 44 -16.61 -18.65 9.66
CA LYS A 44 -17.32 -17.48 9.11
C LYS A 44 -16.45 -16.64 8.19
N TYR A 45 -15.17 -16.49 8.54
CA TYR A 45 -14.20 -15.77 7.69
C TYR A 45 -14.00 -16.51 6.37
N VAL A 46 -13.75 -17.83 6.40
CA VAL A 46 -13.53 -18.65 5.20
C VAL A 46 -14.77 -18.67 4.30
N ILE A 47 -15.97 -18.73 4.87
CA ILE A 47 -17.23 -18.66 4.09
C ILE A 47 -17.34 -17.33 3.36
N LYS A 48 -16.91 -16.22 3.99
CA LYS A 48 -17.04 -14.87 3.43
C LYS A 48 -15.94 -14.51 2.42
N TYR A 49 -14.72 -14.92 2.68
CA TYR A 49 -13.53 -14.45 1.94
C TYR A 49 -12.77 -15.58 1.21
N GLY A 50 -13.15 -16.83 1.42
CA GLY A 50 -12.41 -18.00 0.95
C GLY A 50 -11.23 -18.35 1.84
N THR A 51 -10.64 -19.50 1.61
CA THR A 51 -9.40 -19.92 2.29
C THR A 51 -8.22 -19.04 1.90
N LEU A 52 -7.18 -19.01 2.73
CA LEU A 52 -5.94 -18.28 2.42
C LEU A 52 -5.35 -18.71 1.06
N ILE A 53 -5.43 -20.00 0.73
CA ILE A 53 -4.92 -20.53 -0.54
C ILE A 53 -5.72 -19.96 -1.71
N GLU A 54 -7.05 -19.98 -1.64
CA GLU A 54 -7.92 -19.41 -2.69
C GLU A 54 -7.69 -17.92 -2.87
N GLN A 55 -7.51 -17.17 -1.79
CA GLN A 55 -7.17 -15.73 -1.84
C GLN A 55 -5.82 -15.48 -2.49
N LEU A 56 -4.81 -16.30 -2.17
CA LEU A 56 -3.48 -16.20 -2.78
C LEU A 56 -3.49 -16.55 -4.27
N GLU A 57 -4.25 -17.57 -4.66
CA GLU A 57 -4.42 -17.96 -6.06
C GLU A 57 -5.16 -16.87 -6.84
N ALA A 58 -6.24 -16.34 -6.31
CA ALA A 58 -6.98 -15.24 -6.91
C ALA A 58 -6.10 -13.99 -7.08
N LYS A 59 -5.29 -13.66 -6.05
CA LYS A 59 -4.32 -12.56 -6.12
C LYS A 59 -3.24 -12.80 -7.18
N LYS A 60 -2.73 -14.04 -7.27
CA LYS A 60 -1.74 -14.42 -8.29
C LYS A 60 -2.32 -14.29 -9.70
N VAL A 61 -3.54 -14.77 -9.93
CA VAL A 61 -4.23 -14.63 -11.22
C VAL A 61 -4.46 -13.15 -11.55
N ALA A 62 -4.92 -12.33 -10.59
CA ALA A 62 -5.11 -10.89 -10.77
C ALA A 62 -3.80 -10.19 -11.16
N MET A 63 -2.68 -10.52 -10.48
CA MET A 63 -1.36 -9.97 -10.83
C MET A 63 -0.87 -10.40 -12.23
N GLN A 64 -1.20 -11.60 -12.67
CA GLN A 64 -0.85 -12.08 -14.02
C GLN A 64 -1.70 -11.45 -15.11
N SER A 65 -2.90 -10.98 -14.79
CA SER A 65 -3.81 -10.32 -15.72
C SER A 65 -3.56 -8.81 -15.88
N GLU A 66 -2.65 -8.22 -15.08
CA GLU A 66 -2.33 -6.81 -15.17
C GLU A 66 -1.69 -6.46 -16.50
N THR A 67 -2.24 -5.45 -17.17
CA THR A 67 -1.66 -4.93 -18.40
C THR A 67 -0.37 -4.14 -18.11
N PRO A 68 0.52 -3.97 -19.10
CA PRO A 68 1.67 -3.09 -18.95
C PRO A 68 1.31 -1.68 -18.46
N ALA A 69 0.18 -1.14 -18.94
CA ALA A 69 -0.30 0.18 -18.49
C ALA A 69 -0.71 0.17 -16.99
N ASP A 70 -1.35 -0.90 -16.50
CA ASP A 70 -1.71 -1.00 -15.08
C ASP A 70 -0.47 -1.06 -14.17
N LYS A 71 0.56 -1.80 -14.60
CA LYS A 71 1.85 -1.85 -13.90
C LYS A 71 2.54 -0.48 -13.95
N GLY A 72 2.55 0.16 -15.11
CA GLY A 72 3.10 1.49 -15.30
C GLY A 72 2.41 2.55 -14.44
N ALA A 73 1.09 2.45 -14.26
CA ALA A 73 0.33 3.35 -13.38
C ALA A 73 0.82 3.30 -11.94
N LYS A 74 1.11 2.10 -11.43
CA LYS A 74 1.64 1.92 -10.06
C LYS A 74 3.02 2.55 -9.89
N ILE A 75 3.87 2.44 -10.91
CA ILE A 75 5.20 3.04 -10.89
C ILE A 75 5.11 4.56 -11.01
N TYR A 76 4.19 5.06 -11.83
CA TYR A 76 4.00 6.48 -12.13
C TYR A 76 3.63 7.32 -10.90
N VAL A 77 3.10 6.71 -9.85
CA VAL A 77 2.81 7.39 -8.56
C VAL A 77 4.02 8.17 -8.04
N ASN A 78 5.24 7.68 -8.27
CA ASN A 78 6.48 8.37 -7.86
C ASN A 78 6.88 9.51 -8.81
N CYS A 79 6.31 9.55 -10.00
CA CYS A 79 6.64 10.53 -11.05
C CYS A 79 5.66 11.72 -11.06
N ASN A 80 4.41 11.49 -10.61
CA ASN A 80 3.31 12.44 -10.74
C ASN A 80 3.55 13.77 -10.01
N MET A 81 4.30 13.75 -8.90
CA MET A 81 4.60 14.94 -8.10
C MET A 81 5.35 16.01 -8.91
N CYS A 82 6.23 15.58 -9.82
CA CYS A 82 7.00 16.47 -10.67
C CYS A 82 6.43 16.64 -12.07
N HIS A 83 5.89 15.55 -12.65
CA HIS A 83 5.43 15.51 -14.03
C HIS A 83 3.92 15.72 -14.20
N GLY A 84 3.18 15.90 -13.09
CA GLY A 84 1.73 16.03 -13.09
C GLY A 84 1.01 14.68 -13.13
N ILE A 85 -0.25 14.66 -12.69
CA ILE A 85 -1.05 13.41 -12.55
C ILE A 85 -1.29 12.74 -13.90
N LYS A 86 -1.45 13.55 -14.95
CA LYS A 86 -1.65 13.11 -16.36
C LYS A 86 -0.46 13.45 -17.26
N GLY A 87 0.72 13.62 -16.68
CA GLY A 87 1.91 13.95 -17.45
C GLY A 87 1.92 15.33 -18.08
N GLU A 88 1.10 16.24 -17.58
CA GLU A 88 0.96 17.61 -18.06
C GLU A 88 2.20 18.48 -17.80
N GLY A 89 3.10 18.02 -16.92
CA GLY A 89 4.28 18.78 -16.49
C GLY A 89 4.02 19.54 -15.20
N GLY A 90 5.04 20.23 -14.74
CA GLY A 90 5.05 21.03 -13.52
C GLY A 90 6.47 21.38 -13.17
N ILE A 91 7.01 20.83 -12.08
CA ILE A 91 8.44 20.93 -11.75
C ILE A 91 9.27 20.22 -12.83
N GLY A 92 8.80 19.06 -13.28
CA GLY A 92 9.35 18.30 -14.39
C GLY A 92 8.67 18.64 -15.72
N PRO A 93 9.28 18.27 -16.85
CA PRO A 93 8.70 18.53 -18.18
C PRO A 93 7.43 17.69 -18.42
N LYS A 94 6.62 18.17 -19.36
CA LYS A 94 5.44 17.44 -19.88
C LYS A 94 5.86 16.11 -20.48
N LEU A 95 5.11 15.06 -20.18
CA LEU A 95 5.29 13.70 -20.69
C LEU A 95 4.23 13.28 -21.71
N VAL A 96 3.08 13.97 -21.72
CA VAL A 96 1.99 13.69 -22.68
C VAL A 96 2.50 13.77 -24.10
N GLY A 97 2.22 12.71 -24.88
CA GLY A 97 2.66 12.60 -26.26
C GLY A 97 4.13 12.16 -26.44
N SER A 98 4.85 11.87 -25.36
CA SER A 98 6.23 11.40 -25.46
C SER A 98 6.29 9.91 -25.84
N THR A 99 6.92 9.59 -26.95
CA THR A 99 7.08 8.22 -27.47
C THR A 99 8.44 7.59 -27.13
N SER A 100 9.31 8.33 -26.43
CA SER A 100 10.69 7.93 -26.18
C SER A 100 11.05 7.83 -24.69
N ILE A 101 10.05 7.61 -23.82
CA ILE A 101 10.24 7.55 -22.35
C ILE A 101 11.28 6.49 -21.98
N VAL A 102 11.21 5.29 -22.58
CA VAL A 102 12.16 4.20 -22.29
C VAL A 102 13.59 4.66 -22.56
N ASN A 103 13.85 5.28 -23.71
CA ASN A 103 15.19 5.75 -24.07
C ASN A 103 15.67 6.87 -23.12
N MET A 104 14.80 7.82 -22.81
CA MET A 104 15.14 8.90 -21.86
C MET A 104 15.46 8.37 -20.46
N LEU A 105 14.69 7.42 -19.96
CA LEU A 105 14.95 6.80 -18.65
C LEU A 105 16.25 5.98 -18.66
N MET A 106 16.55 5.28 -19.76
CA MET A 106 17.83 4.59 -19.90
C MET A 106 19.02 5.55 -19.85
N GLN A 107 18.93 6.69 -20.56
CA GLN A 107 19.95 7.74 -20.50
C GLN A 107 20.15 8.28 -19.07
N TYR A 108 19.05 8.59 -18.35
CA TYR A 108 19.15 9.00 -16.94
C TYR A 108 19.73 7.91 -16.03
N LYS A 109 19.37 6.65 -16.26
CA LYS A 109 19.96 5.50 -15.53
C LYS A 109 21.46 5.42 -15.74
N ASN A 110 21.96 5.78 -16.93
CA ASN A 110 23.37 5.87 -17.27
C ASN A 110 24.00 7.22 -16.81
N LYS A 111 23.26 8.04 -16.04
CA LYS A 111 23.69 9.36 -15.56
C LYS A 111 24.00 10.37 -16.66
N GLU A 112 23.35 10.21 -17.81
CA GLU A 112 23.47 11.20 -18.89
C GLU A 112 22.71 12.48 -18.50
N THR A 113 23.29 13.64 -18.83
CA THR A 113 22.71 14.95 -18.57
C THR A 113 21.88 15.39 -19.77
N ARG A 114 20.61 15.72 -19.53
CA ARG A 114 19.69 16.25 -20.55
C ARG A 114 19.21 17.68 -20.25
N GLY A 115 19.45 18.16 -19.06
CA GLY A 115 19.10 19.49 -18.57
C GLY A 115 19.59 19.69 -17.15
N GLU A 116 19.36 20.88 -16.60
CA GLU A 116 19.90 21.28 -15.29
C GLU A 116 19.44 20.37 -14.14
N GLN A 117 18.23 19.82 -14.23
CA GLN A 117 17.65 18.97 -13.19
C GLN A 117 17.85 17.46 -13.44
N SER A 118 18.74 17.08 -14.36
CA SER A 118 18.98 15.67 -14.71
C SER A 118 19.37 14.81 -13.51
N ALA A 119 20.08 15.38 -12.54
CA ALA A 119 20.49 14.67 -11.34
C ALA A 119 19.29 14.12 -10.52
N LEU A 120 18.15 14.83 -10.50
CA LEU A 120 16.94 14.34 -9.86
C LEU A 120 16.40 13.09 -10.57
N MET A 121 16.45 13.07 -11.89
CA MET A 121 15.99 11.94 -12.69
C MET A 121 16.93 10.74 -12.62
N TRP A 122 18.23 10.94 -12.36
CA TRP A 122 19.17 9.83 -12.15
C TRP A 122 18.77 8.96 -10.96
N GLY A 123 18.36 9.59 -9.85
CA GLY A 123 17.88 8.90 -8.67
C GLY A 123 16.60 8.10 -8.96
N GLN A 124 15.67 8.68 -9.69
CA GLN A 124 14.40 8.03 -10.05
C GLN A 124 14.61 6.86 -11.01
N ALA A 125 15.46 7.03 -12.03
CA ALA A 125 15.71 6.03 -13.04
C ALA A 125 16.61 4.87 -12.55
N ALA A 126 17.42 5.08 -11.53
CA ALA A 126 18.43 4.11 -11.07
C ALA A 126 17.83 2.75 -10.72
N ASN A 127 16.67 2.73 -10.07
CA ASN A 127 16.02 1.51 -9.57
C ASN A 127 15.02 0.89 -10.57
N LEU A 128 14.77 1.54 -11.72
CA LEU A 128 13.84 1.03 -12.72
C LEU A 128 14.50 -0.07 -13.55
N SER A 129 13.82 -1.20 -13.71
CA SER A 129 14.19 -2.20 -14.71
C SER A 129 13.79 -1.73 -16.11
N THR A 130 14.30 -2.39 -17.13
CA THR A 130 13.89 -2.11 -18.53
C THR A 130 12.40 -2.39 -18.74
N GLU A 131 11.85 -3.38 -18.03
CA GLU A 131 10.43 -3.70 -18.09
C GLU A 131 9.58 -2.60 -17.44
N ASP A 132 9.98 -2.12 -16.24
CA ASP A 132 9.32 -0.97 -15.61
C ASP A 132 9.26 0.25 -16.53
N MET A 133 10.33 0.51 -17.28
CA MET A 133 10.37 1.63 -18.23
C MET A 133 9.39 1.45 -19.39
N LYS A 134 9.21 0.21 -19.87
CA LYS A 134 8.21 -0.12 -20.91
C LYS A 134 6.79 0.01 -20.36
N ASP A 135 6.57 -0.48 -19.14
CA ASP A 135 5.27 -0.36 -18.46
C ASP A 135 4.91 1.12 -18.25
N LEU A 136 5.88 1.94 -17.82
CA LEU A 136 5.71 3.40 -17.75
C LEU A 136 5.38 4.02 -19.10
N GLN A 137 6.07 3.64 -20.17
CA GLN A 137 5.75 4.12 -21.51
C GLN A 137 4.33 3.73 -21.93
N ALA A 138 3.91 2.49 -21.63
CA ALA A 138 2.56 2.03 -21.93
C ALA A 138 1.50 2.86 -21.18
N TYR A 139 1.75 3.17 -19.92
CA TYR A 139 0.86 4.02 -19.13
C TYR A 139 0.82 5.47 -19.63
N ILE A 140 1.99 6.08 -19.87
CA ILE A 140 2.09 7.46 -20.36
C ILE A 140 1.41 7.61 -21.73
N ASN A 141 1.41 6.58 -22.57
CA ASN A 141 0.68 6.57 -23.83
C ASN A 141 -0.86 6.63 -23.66
N THR A 142 -1.38 6.35 -22.46
CA THR A 142 -2.82 6.53 -22.16
C THR A 142 -3.19 7.98 -21.87
N PHE A 143 -2.22 8.87 -21.68
CA PHE A 143 -2.47 10.28 -21.44
C PHE A 143 -2.87 10.98 -22.73
N ASN A 144 -4.02 11.64 -22.72
CA ASN A 144 -4.60 12.38 -23.86
C ASN A 144 -4.50 13.89 -23.61
#